data_84203e5354b4b4146feba691d9242d82
#
_entry.id   84203e5354b4b4146feba691d9242d82
#
_cell.length_a   1.000
_cell.length_b   1.000
_cell.length_c   1.000
_cell.angle_alpha   90.00
_cell.angle_beta   90.00
_cell.angle_gamma   90.00
#
_symmetry.space_group_name_H-M   'P 1'
#
loop_
_entity.id
_entity.type
_entity.pdbx_description
1 polymer ?
#
loop_
_entity_poly.entity_id
_entity_poly.type
_entity_poly.pdbx_seq_one_letter_code
_entity_poly.pdbx_strand_id
1 'polypeptide(L)'
;MRRAASTALLLLLAACGSEAQPGLPEPPKIETLAELQAALIEAGALVSAAPNASAPNLGVDSQRLLVGSAPVQVYEYRSVVERRSVSDTIRAGGYLVGGEPVDWPARPNIWATGQLIVVYPGVDGGTVLLLSGLLGDSLTLAAPVVDEPYPPAVLAAIGAAAAQTGVGPEQVQVLDYQTREWPDGCLGLPAPDEMCTEAIVPGWIVSLSAGGDPVVFRVDESGAELRRE
;
A
#
# COMPACT_ATOMS: atom_id res chain seq x y z
N MET A 1 -6.53 -35.99 -80.86
CA MET A 1 -6.63 -34.55 -80.53
C MET A 1 -7.34 -34.41 -79.19
N ARG A 2 -6.58 -34.26 -78.10
CA ARG A 2 -7.14 -34.12 -76.80
C ARG A 2 -6.79 -32.72 -76.30
N ARG A 3 -7.80 -31.90 -76.05
CA ARG A 3 -7.66 -30.56 -75.50
C ARG A 3 -7.62 -30.64 -73.95
N ALA A 4 -6.55 -30.20 -73.39
CA ALA A 4 -6.42 -30.02 -71.90
C ALA A 4 -7.07 -28.70 -71.51
N ALA A 5 -8.02 -28.77 -70.60
CA ALA A 5 -8.59 -27.59 -69.95
C ALA A 5 -7.80 -27.30 -68.67
N SER A 6 -7.13 -26.14 -68.58
CA SER A 6 -6.48 -25.64 -67.38
C SER A 6 -7.51 -24.92 -66.53
N THR A 7 -7.76 -25.42 -65.30
CA THR A 7 -8.59 -24.79 -64.32
C THR A 7 -7.69 -23.91 -63.44
N ALA A 8 -7.84 -22.63 -63.59
CA ALA A 8 -7.16 -21.65 -62.66
C ALA A 8 -7.91 -21.58 -61.36
N LEU A 9 -7.24 -21.95 -60.24
CA LEU A 9 -7.73 -21.84 -58.88
C LEU A 9 -7.40 -20.44 -58.35
N LEU A 10 -8.42 -19.57 -58.23
CA LEU A 10 -8.29 -18.28 -57.58
C LEU A 10 -8.26 -18.50 -56.05
N LEU A 11 -7.12 -18.28 -55.42
CA LEU A 11 -7.02 -18.14 -53.95
C LEU A 11 -7.50 -16.76 -53.53
N LEU A 12 -8.66 -16.68 -52.92
CA LEU A 12 -9.12 -15.50 -52.14
C LEU A 12 -8.40 -15.46 -50.81
N LEU A 13 -7.42 -14.55 -50.67
CA LEU A 13 -6.84 -14.18 -49.40
C LEU A 13 -7.85 -13.30 -48.63
N ALA A 14 -8.53 -13.90 -47.66
CA ALA A 14 -9.31 -13.16 -46.69
C ALA A 14 -8.33 -12.40 -45.76
N ALA A 15 -8.19 -11.10 -45.99
CA ALA A 15 -7.53 -10.21 -45.02
C ALA A 15 -8.42 -10.10 -43.79
N CYS A 16 -8.08 -10.79 -42.70
CA CYS A 16 -8.62 -10.50 -41.39
C CYS A 16 -8.12 -9.11 -40.97
N GLY A 17 -8.93 -8.09 -41.21
CA GLY A 17 -8.75 -6.80 -40.58
C GLY A 17 -8.95 -6.98 -39.09
N SER A 18 -7.88 -6.77 -38.28
CA SER A 18 -7.99 -6.57 -36.83
C SER A 18 -8.75 -5.26 -36.64
N GLU A 19 -10.04 -5.34 -36.38
CA GLU A 19 -10.78 -4.22 -35.82
C GLU A 19 -10.18 -3.96 -34.47
N ALA A 20 -9.50 -2.81 -34.34
CA ALA A 20 -9.04 -2.29 -33.04
C ALA A 20 -10.28 -2.15 -32.16
N GLN A 21 -10.36 -2.93 -31.09
CA GLN A 21 -11.37 -2.73 -30.06
C GLN A 21 -11.24 -1.29 -29.56
N PRO A 22 -12.35 -0.53 -29.47
CA PRO A 22 -12.29 0.76 -28.80
C PRO A 22 -11.74 0.53 -27.40
N GLY A 23 -10.56 1.12 -27.12
CA GLY A 23 -9.93 1.05 -25.81
C GLY A 23 -10.94 1.49 -24.75
N LEU A 24 -10.97 0.76 -23.62
CA LEU A 24 -11.69 1.25 -22.44
C LEU A 24 -11.22 2.69 -22.18
N PRO A 25 -12.14 3.62 -21.84
CA PRO A 25 -11.74 4.98 -21.52
C PRO A 25 -10.65 4.93 -20.47
N GLU A 26 -9.53 5.60 -20.71
CA GLU A 26 -8.49 5.76 -19.71
C GLU A 26 -9.12 6.38 -18.45
N PRO A 27 -8.79 5.88 -17.25
CA PRO A 27 -9.30 6.47 -16.02
C PRO A 27 -8.95 7.96 -15.97
N PRO A 28 -9.82 8.81 -15.40
CA PRO A 28 -9.59 10.24 -15.33
C PRO A 28 -8.26 10.51 -14.64
N LYS A 29 -7.44 11.35 -15.27
CA LYS A 29 -6.14 11.75 -14.70
C LYS A 29 -6.42 12.79 -13.60
N ILE A 30 -6.37 12.35 -12.35
CA ILE A 30 -6.58 13.21 -11.19
C ILE A 30 -5.22 13.75 -10.74
N GLU A 31 -5.04 15.07 -10.86
CA GLU A 31 -3.80 15.75 -10.49
C GLU A 31 -3.96 16.68 -9.30
N THR A 32 -5.17 17.24 -9.09
CA THR A 32 -5.48 18.27 -8.10
C THR A 32 -6.65 17.87 -7.20
N LEU A 33 -6.78 18.52 -6.04
CA LEU A 33 -7.92 18.34 -5.15
C LEU A 33 -9.26 18.62 -5.82
N ALA A 34 -9.34 19.65 -6.67
CA ALA A 34 -10.58 20.00 -7.36
C ALA A 34 -11.02 18.88 -8.33
N GLU A 35 -10.07 18.27 -9.04
CA GLU A 35 -10.33 17.13 -9.93
C GLU A 35 -10.73 15.87 -9.13
N LEU A 36 -10.10 15.62 -7.97
CA LEU A 36 -10.51 14.55 -7.08
C LEU A 36 -11.95 14.71 -6.61
N GLN A 37 -12.33 15.92 -6.16
CA GLN A 37 -13.69 16.19 -5.73
C GLN A 37 -14.71 16.00 -6.87
N ALA A 38 -14.39 16.46 -8.08
CA ALA A 38 -15.23 16.27 -9.25
C ALA A 38 -15.40 14.78 -9.59
N ALA A 39 -14.31 14.02 -9.61
CA ALA A 39 -14.33 12.58 -9.90
C ALA A 39 -15.12 11.78 -8.86
N LEU A 40 -15.00 12.12 -7.57
CA LEU A 40 -15.79 11.51 -6.50
C LEU A 40 -17.30 11.76 -6.67
N ILE A 41 -17.68 13.01 -7.03
CA ILE A 41 -19.08 13.38 -7.28
C ILE A 41 -19.62 12.65 -8.52
N GLU A 42 -18.82 12.56 -9.59
CA GLU A 42 -19.18 11.83 -10.81
C GLU A 42 -19.36 10.32 -10.53
N ALA A 43 -18.57 9.77 -9.65
CA ALA A 43 -18.72 8.38 -9.17
C ALA A 43 -19.93 8.19 -8.22
N GLY A 44 -20.71 9.23 -7.97
CA GLY A 44 -21.93 9.18 -7.16
C GLY A 44 -21.69 9.33 -5.64
N ALA A 45 -20.50 9.72 -5.22
CA ALA A 45 -20.21 9.95 -3.81
C ALA A 45 -20.74 11.31 -3.34
N LEU A 46 -21.25 11.35 -2.10
CA LEU A 46 -21.53 12.61 -1.42
C LEU A 46 -20.21 13.16 -0.87
N VAL A 47 -19.79 14.32 -1.35
CA VAL A 47 -18.53 14.95 -0.93
C VAL A 47 -18.82 16.26 -0.24
N SER A 48 -18.24 16.46 0.94
CA SER A 48 -18.29 17.75 1.65
C SER A 48 -16.95 18.06 2.31
N ALA A 49 -16.60 19.32 2.43
CA ALA A 49 -15.46 19.74 3.24
C ALA A 49 -15.77 19.55 4.72
N ALA A 50 -14.80 19.10 5.49
CA ALA A 50 -14.93 18.98 6.94
C ALA A 50 -13.86 19.84 7.63
N PRO A 51 -14.10 20.28 8.89
CA PRO A 51 -13.06 20.93 9.67
C PRO A 51 -11.83 20.04 9.75
N ASN A 52 -10.65 20.64 9.57
CA ASN A 52 -9.41 19.91 9.74
C ASN A 52 -9.32 19.41 11.19
N ALA A 53 -9.34 18.10 11.35
CA ALA A 53 -8.86 17.46 12.57
C ALA A 53 -7.33 17.46 12.56
N SER A 54 -6.72 17.26 13.71
CA SER A 54 -5.28 17.03 13.78
C SER A 54 -4.92 15.88 12.86
N ALA A 55 -4.21 16.18 11.79
CA ALA A 55 -3.71 15.21 10.83
C ALA A 55 -2.18 15.20 10.89
N PRO A 56 -1.54 14.06 10.64
CA PRO A 56 -0.10 14.00 10.54
C PRO A 56 0.44 15.00 9.51
N ASN A 57 1.57 15.62 9.83
CA ASN A 57 2.21 16.56 8.91
C ASN A 57 3.05 15.81 7.89
N LEU A 58 2.65 15.89 6.62
CA LEU A 58 3.39 15.34 5.50
C LEU A 58 4.12 16.42 4.68
N GLY A 59 4.55 17.50 5.32
CA GLY A 59 5.27 18.61 4.70
C GLY A 59 4.36 19.71 4.15
N VAL A 60 3.06 19.47 4.05
CA VAL A 60 2.02 20.44 3.67
C VAL A 60 0.79 20.24 4.54
N ASP A 61 -0.05 21.27 4.65
CA ASP A 61 -1.33 21.17 5.35
C ASP A 61 -2.29 20.24 4.60
N SER A 62 -2.98 19.38 5.35
CA SER A 62 -4.03 18.54 4.76
C SER A 62 -5.36 19.28 4.67
N GLN A 63 -6.17 18.90 3.70
CA GLN A 63 -7.59 19.23 3.64
C GLN A 63 -8.41 17.97 3.94
N ARG A 64 -9.40 18.10 4.82
CA ARG A 64 -10.28 16.98 5.17
C ARG A 64 -11.56 17.03 4.36
N LEU A 65 -11.86 15.94 3.68
CA LEU A 65 -13.12 15.69 3.01
C LEU A 65 -13.92 14.62 3.77
N LEU A 66 -15.24 14.70 3.70
CA LEU A 66 -16.12 13.58 3.98
C LEU A 66 -16.58 12.99 2.63
N VAL A 67 -16.30 11.73 2.41
CA VAL A 67 -16.79 10.94 1.28
C VAL A 67 -17.88 10.03 1.84
N GLY A 68 -19.14 10.43 1.67
CA GLY A 68 -20.23 9.91 2.50
C GLY A 68 -20.01 10.30 3.97
N SER A 69 -19.76 9.31 4.83
CA SER A 69 -19.37 9.51 6.24
C SER A 69 -17.88 9.30 6.50
N ALA A 70 -17.13 8.84 5.48
CA ALA A 70 -15.73 8.49 5.61
C ALA A 70 -14.81 9.73 5.59
N PRO A 71 -13.98 9.96 6.62
CA PRO A 71 -13.05 11.08 6.64
C PRO A 71 -11.82 10.75 5.77
N VAL A 72 -11.58 11.54 4.74
CA VAL A 72 -10.44 11.42 3.84
C VAL A 72 -9.56 12.65 4.00
N GLN A 73 -8.27 12.46 4.23
CA GLN A 73 -7.26 13.52 4.29
C GLN A 73 -6.62 13.66 2.91
N VAL A 74 -6.50 14.87 2.41
CA VAL A 74 -5.88 15.16 1.12
C VAL A 74 -4.75 16.17 1.32
N TYR A 75 -3.56 15.79 0.92
CA TYR A 75 -2.36 16.63 0.93
C TYR A 75 -2.07 17.02 -0.51
N GLU A 76 -2.15 18.31 -0.82
CA GLU A 76 -1.90 18.84 -2.17
C GLU A 76 -0.57 19.58 -2.20
N TYR A 77 0.36 19.09 -3.01
CA TYR A 77 1.70 19.63 -3.19
C TYR A 77 1.72 20.59 -4.39
N ARG A 78 2.71 21.46 -4.44
CA ARG A 78 2.88 22.43 -5.54
C ARG A 78 3.26 21.76 -6.86
N SER A 79 3.82 20.56 -6.80
CA SER A 79 4.25 19.79 -7.97
C SER A 79 4.27 18.29 -7.71
N VAL A 80 4.23 17.51 -8.79
CA VAL A 80 4.43 16.06 -8.76
C VAL A 80 5.78 15.67 -8.16
N VAL A 81 6.83 16.48 -8.38
CA VAL A 81 8.18 16.21 -7.86
C VAL A 81 8.19 16.33 -6.34
N GLU A 82 7.58 17.40 -5.81
CA GLU A 82 7.48 17.61 -4.35
C GLU A 82 6.65 16.48 -3.70
N ARG A 83 5.52 16.12 -4.29
CA ARG A 83 4.72 14.99 -3.82
C ARG A 83 5.52 13.68 -3.81
N ARG A 84 6.27 13.40 -4.89
CA ARG A 84 7.11 12.19 -4.97
C ARG A 84 8.18 12.15 -3.90
N SER A 85 8.82 13.27 -3.58
CA SER A 85 9.83 13.32 -2.52
C SER A 85 9.29 12.88 -1.16
N VAL A 86 7.99 12.96 -0.94
CA VAL A 86 7.31 12.47 0.26
C VAL A 86 6.79 11.04 0.06
N SER A 87 6.02 10.80 -1.01
CA SER A 87 5.38 9.47 -1.23
C SER A 87 6.41 8.35 -1.37
N ASP A 88 7.58 8.64 -1.94
CA ASP A 88 8.64 7.65 -2.13
C ASP A 88 9.36 7.30 -0.81
N THR A 89 9.05 8.00 0.28
CA THR A 89 9.56 7.71 1.63
C THR A 89 8.55 6.96 2.51
N ILE A 90 7.34 6.73 2.01
CA ILE A 90 6.30 6.00 2.75
C ILE A 90 6.70 4.53 2.86
N ARG A 91 6.76 4.02 4.08
CA ARG A 91 7.14 2.63 4.42
C ARG A 91 6.20 2.08 5.48
N ALA A 92 6.35 0.78 5.78
CA ALA A 92 5.61 0.09 6.83
C ALA A 92 4.09 0.29 6.73
N GLY A 93 3.53 0.16 5.50
CA GLY A 93 2.09 0.35 5.29
C GLY A 93 1.58 1.75 5.59
N GLY A 94 2.45 2.78 5.54
CA GLY A 94 2.11 4.16 5.81
C GLY A 94 2.45 4.64 7.23
N TYR A 95 2.94 3.77 8.11
CA TYR A 95 3.31 4.15 9.48
C TYR A 95 4.69 4.80 9.61
N LEU A 96 5.48 4.80 8.55
CA LEU A 96 6.74 5.55 8.46
C LEU A 96 6.72 6.45 7.23
N VAL A 97 7.05 7.73 7.42
CA VAL A 97 7.19 8.71 6.33
C VAL A 97 8.47 9.51 6.57
N GLY A 98 9.38 9.52 5.61
CA GLY A 98 10.68 10.16 5.76
C GLY A 98 11.57 9.51 6.82
N GLY A 99 11.27 8.28 7.25
CA GLY A 99 11.94 7.60 8.35
C GLY A 99 11.36 7.89 9.72
N GLU A 100 10.39 8.80 9.83
CA GLU A 100 9.75 9.17 11.09
C GLU A 100 8.42 8.42 11.26
N PRO A 101 8.09 7.96 12.47
CA PRO A 101 6.80 7.35 12.77
C PRO A 101 5.65 8.34 12.58
N VAL A 102 4.56 7.86 12.00
CA VAL A 102 3.33 8.63 11.81
C VAL A 102 2.20 7.96 12.56
N ASP A 103 1.57 8.72 13.46
CA ASP A 103 0.41 8.25 14.23
C ASP A 103 -0.89 8.57 13.46
N TRP A 104 -1.55 7.53 12.96
CA TRP A 104 -2.82 7.62 12.29
C TRP A 104 -3.95 7.20 13.23
N PRO A 105 -5.13 7.84 13.18
CA PRO A 105 -6.25 7.46 14.05
C PRO A 105 -6.81 6.06 13.78
N ALA A 106 -6.49 5.48 12.62
CA ALA A 106 -6.80 4.12 12.21
C ALA A 106 -5.84 3.73 11.09
N ARG A 107 -5.91 2.47 10.62
CA ARG A 107 -5.09 1.97 9.51
C ARG A 107 -5.16 2.92 8.31
N PRO A 108 -4.03 3.47 7.85
CA PRO A 108 -4.01 4.35 6.70
C PRO A 108 -4.09 3.54 5.40
N ASN A 109 -5.00 3.94 4.51
CA ASN A 109 -4.96 3.58 3.10
C ASN A 109 -4.47 4.81 2.36
N ILE A 110 -3.35 4.71 1.64
CA ILE A 110 -2.66 5.87 1.06
C ILE A 110 -2.53 5.69 -0.45
N TRP A 111 -2.94 6.70 -1.19
CA TRP A 111 -2.77 6.81 -2.64
C TRP A 111 -1.92 8.04 -2.96
N ALA A 112 -1.16 7.95 -4.05
CA ALA A 112 -0.38 9.06 -4.56
C ALA A 112 -0.59 9.21 -6.06
N THR A 113 -1.24 10.30 -6.47
CA THR A 113 -1.53 10.61 -7.87
C THR A 113 -1.34 12.09 -8.13
N GLY A 114 -0.89 12.49 -9.32
CA GLY A 114 -0.66 13.89 -9.64
C GLY A 114 0.11 14.62 -8.56
N GLN A 115 -0.45 15.68 -8.03
CA GLN A 115 0.09 16.48 -6.93
C GLN A 115 -0.43 16.04 -5.55
N LEU A 116 -1.21 14.95 -5.47
CA LEU A 116 -1.92 14.55 -4.27
C LEU A 116 -1.29 13.34 -3.58
N ILE A 117 -1.30 13.38 -2.24
CA ILE A 117 -1.34 12.20 -1.38
C ILE A 117 -2.72 12.19 -0.73
N VAL A 118 -3.45 11.10 -0.91
CA VAL A 118 -4.80 10.90 -0.36
C VAL A 118 -4.73 9.81 0.68
N VAL A 119 -5.23 10.07 1.88
CA VAL A 119 -5.19 9.13 3.00
C VAL A 119 -6.61 8.91 3.53
N TYR A 120 -7.03 7.67 3.55
CA TYR A 120 -8.23 7.25 4.26
C TYR A 120 -7.82 6.41 5.48
N PRO A 121 -7.89 6.98 6.69
CA PRO A 121 -7.62 6.23 7.92
C PRO A 121 -8.88 5.47 8.33
N GLY A 122 -9.08 4.27 7.79
CA GLY A 122 -10.27 3.47 8.03
C GLY A 122 -10.26 2.14 7.29
N VAL A 123 -11.26 1.31 7.58
CA VAL A 123 -11.38 -0.07 7.09
C VAL A 123 -12.63 -0.32 6.23
N ASP A 124 -13.43 0.74 5.92
CA ASP A 124 -14.61 0.56 5.07
C ASP A 124 -14.22 0.19 3.65
N GLY A 125 -14.53 -1.03 3.26
CA GLY A 125 -14.19 -1.59 1.96
C GLY A 125 -14.83 -0.83 0.78
N GLY A 126 -15.99 -0.25 0.97
CA GLY A 126 -16.68 0.55 -0.07
C GLY A 126 -15.88 1.82 -0.39
N THR A 127 -15.42 2.54 0.64
CA THR A 127 -14.57 3.72 0.49
C THR A 127 -13.22 3.37 -0.14
N VAL A 128 -12.59 2.26 0.31
CA VAL A 128 -11.32 1.79 -0.26
C VAL A 128 -11.47 1.45 -1.76
N LEU A 129 -12.52 0.71 -2.13
CA LEU A 129 -12.78 0.36 -3.53
C LEU A 129 -13.05 1.59 -4.40
N LEU A 130 -13.84 2.55 -3.90
CA LEU A 130 -14.12 3.80 -4.61
C LEU A 130 -12.84 4.60 -4.86
N LEU A 131 -12.04 4.81 -3.82
CA LEU A 131 -10.77 5.55 -3.94
C LEU A 131 -9.77 4.82 -4.84
N SER A 132 -9.64 3.50 -4.72
CA SER A 132 -8.75 2.71 -5.60
C SER A 132 -9.22 2.73 -7.06
N GLY A 133 -10.53 2.74 -7.31
CA GLY A 133 -11.08 2.85 -8.66
C GLY A 133 -10.75 4.18 -9.34
N LEU A 134 -10.62 5.26 -8.56
CA LEU A 134 -10.31 6.61 -9.07
C LEU A 134 -8.81 6.92 -9.09
N LEU A 135 -8.07 6.46 -8.09
CA LEU A 135 -6.67 6.86 -7.83
C LEU A 135 -5.65 5.78 -8.22
N GLY A 136 -6.12 4.58 -8.55
CA GLY A 136 -5.27 3.42 -8.81
C GLY A 136 -4.89 2.66 -7.54
N ASP A 137 -3.78 1.94 -7.59
CA ASP A 137 -3.33 1.11 -6.48
C ASP A 137 -2.89 1.95 -5.27
N SER A 138 -3.33 1.53 -4.08
CA SER A 138 -2.89 2.15 -2.84
C SER A 138 -1.43 1.77 -2.54
N LEU A 139 -0.63 2.73 -2.07
CA LEU A 139 0.73 2.50 -1.60
C LEU A 139 0.79 1.58 -0.37
N THR A 140 -0.33 1.42 0.33
CA THR A 140 -0.43 0.64 1.57
C THR A 140 -1.14 -0.70 1.39
N LEU A 141 -1.78 -0.94 0.23
CA LEU A 141 -2.42 -2.22 -0.10
C LEU A 141 -1.45 -3.25 -0.67
N ALA A 142 -0.30 -2.83 -1.11
CA ALA A 142 0.75 -3.74 -1.52
C ALA A 142 1.47 -4.31 -0.28
N ALA A 143 0.82 -5.27 0.41
CA ALA A 143 1.63 -6.36 0.88
C ALA A 143 2.29 -6.96 -0.38
N PRO A 144 3.61 -7.16 -0.43
CA PRO A 144 4.21 -7.83 -1.56
C PRO A 144 3.44 -9.14 -1.73
N VAL A 145 2.86 -9.37 -2.92
CA VAL A 145 2.45 -10.72 -3.33
C VAL A 145 3.75 -11.46 -3.45
N VAL A 146 4.19 -12.06 -2.36
CA VAL A 146 5.36 -12.92 -2.36
C VAL A 146 4.88 -14.23 -2.94
N ASP A 147 5.30 -14.50 -4.16
CA ASP A 147 5.20 -15.83 -4.77
C ASP A 147 6.07 -16.86 -4.00
N GLU A 148 6.84 -16.40 -3.02
CA GLU A 148 7.67 -17.20 -2.14
C GLU A 148 7.12 -17.17 -0.70
N PRO A 149 7.24 -18.27 0.05
CA PRO A 149 6.82 -18.28 1.46
C PRO A 149 7.61 -17.23 2.25
N TYR A 150 6.94 -16.54 3.16
CA TYR A 150 7.58 -15.58 4.04
C TYR A 150 8.82 -16.16 4.71
N PRO A 151 9.90 -15.37 4.90
CA PRO A 151 11.04 -15.78 5.70
C PRO A 151 10.61 -16.29 7.08
N PRO A 152 11.33 -17.24 7.70
CA PRO A 152 11.00 -17.75 9.03
C PRO A 152 10.80 -16.66 10.08
N ALA A 153 11.60 -15.61 10.04
CA ALA A 153 11.47 -14.43 10.88
C ALA A 153 10.12 -13.74 10.76
N VAL A 154 9.62 -13.59 9.54
CA VAL A 154 8.30 -12.95 9.28
C VAL A 154 7.16 -13.84 9.77
N LEU A 155 7.27 -15.17 9.57
CA LEU A 155 6.29 -16.12 10.08
C LEU A 155 6.26 -16.13 11.62
N ALA A 156 7.42 -16.03 12.27
CA ALA A 156 7.51 -15.93 13.73
C ALA A 156 6.85 -14.64 14.23
N ALA A 157 7.07 -13.51 13.57
CA ALA A 157 6.44 -12.24 13.91
C ALA A 157 4.90 -12.29 13.75
N ILE A 158 4.39 -12.91 12.68
CA ILE A 158 2.95 -13.13 12.47
C ILE A 158 2.35 -13.94 13.63
N GLY A 159 3.00 -15.04 14.00
CA GLY A 159 2.57 -15.89 15.13
C GLY A 159 2.55 -15.12 16.45
N ALA A 160 3.58 -14.32 16.72
CA ALA A 160 3.67 -13.50 17.93
C ALA A 160 2.60 -12.41 17.98
N ALA A 161 2.35 -11.71 16.86
CA ALA A 161 1.31 -10.69 16.76
C ALA A 161 -0.08 -11.31 16.99
N ALA A 162 -0.37 -12.44 16.36
CA ALA A 162 -1.62 -13.18 16.53
C ALA A 162 -1.85 -13.57 18.00
N ALA A 163 -0.82 -14.11 18.66
CA ALA A 163 -0.90 -14.52 20.07
C ALA A 163 -1.11 -13.33 21.01
N GLN A 164 -0.50 -12.16 20.74
CA GLN A 164 -0.64 -10.96 21.56
C GLN A 164 -2.01 -10.31 21.44
N THR A 165 -2.61 -10.35 20.25
CA THR A 165 -3.88 -9.67 19.97
C THR A 165 -5.09 -10.60 20.06
N GLY A 166 -4.87 -11.93 20.12
CA GLY A 166 -5.93 -12.93 20.18
C GLY A 166 -6.66 -13.15 18.85
N VAL A 167 -6.09 -12.67 17.74
CA VAL A 167 -6.62 -12.91 16.38
C VAL A 167 -5.96 -14.14 15.77
N GLY A 168 -6.56 -14.70 14.71
CA GLY A 168 -5.92 -15.78 13.95
C GLY A 168 -4.73 -15.27 13.14
N PRO A 169 -3.69 -16.10 12.90
CA PRO A 169 -2.54 -15.69 12.07
C PRO A 169 -2.93 -15.20 10.67
N GLU A 170 -4.00 -15.73 10.10
CA GLU A 170 -4.57 -15.34 8.81
C GLU A 170 -5.19 -13.93 8.82
N GLN A 171 -5.43 -13.36 9.99
CA GLN A 171 -5.96 -12.01 10.18
C GLN A 171 -4.84 -10.98 10.44
N VAL A 172 -3.60 -11.46 10.60
CA VAL A 172 -2.43 -10.60 10.72
C VAL A 172 -1.95 -10.22 9.32
N GLN A 173 -1.89 -8.93 9.06
CA GLN A 173 -1.41 -8.42 7.79
C GLN A 173 0.05 -8.01 7.91
N VAL A 174 0.89 -8.49 7.01
CA VAL A 174 2.26 -8.02 6.85
C VAL A 174 2.23 -6.68 6.11
N LEU A 175 2.75 -5.64 6.75
CA LEU A 175 2.80 -4.28 6.19
C LEU A 175 4.12 -4.05 5.47
N ASP A 176 5.24 -4.46 6.11
CA ASP A 176 6.59 -4.35 5.56
C ASP A 176 7.54 -5.29 6.31
N TYR A 177 8.62 -5.70 5.66
CA TYR A 177 9.74 -6.38 6.32
C TYR A 177 11.04 -6.09 5.57
N GLN A 178 12.12 -5.86 6.34
CA GLN A 178 13.43 -5.51 5.80
C GLN A 178 14.52 -6.22 6.59
N THR A 179 15.60 -6.60 5.92
CA THR A 179 16.79 -7.13 6.59
C THR A 179 17.45 -6.06 7.45
N ARG A 180 17.95 -6.47 8.61
CA ARG A 180 18.69 -5.62 9.56
C ARG A 180 19.81 -6.39 10.20
N GLU A 181 20.81 -5.66 10.70
CA GLU A 181 21.81 -6.18 11.61
C GLU A 181 21.56 -5.57 12.99
N TRP A 182 21.45 -6.43 13.99
CA TRP A 182 21.22 -6.03 15.37
C TRP A 182 22.54 -6.00 16.13
N PRO A 183 22.73 -5.06 17.08
CA PRO A 183 24.03 -4.87 17.76
C PRO A 183 24.37 -5.98 18.73
N ASP A 184 23.39 -6.76 19.18
CA ASP A 184 23.53 -7.77 20.22
C ASP A 184 22.47 -8.88 20.09
N GLY A 185 22.59 -9.93 20.91
CA GLY A 185 21.66 -11.06 20.92
C GLY A 185 20.27 -10.74 21.46
N CYS A 186 20.04 -9.57 22.06
CA CYS A 186 18.72 -9.06 22.46
C CYS A 186 18.12 -8.15 21.39
N LEU A 187 18.68 -8.14 20.19
CA LEU A 187 18.23 -7.33 19.04
C LEU A 187 18.21 -5.81 19.33
N GLY A 188 19.07 -5.35 20.25
CA GLY A 188 19.12 -3.95 20.69
C GLY A 188 17.94 -3.52 21.59
N LEU A 189 17.19 -4.46 22.14
CA LEU A 189 16.07 -4.22 23.05
C LEU A 189 16.17 -5.12 24.30
N PRO A 190 17.21 -4.95 25.14
CA PRO A 190 17.36 -5.74 26.36
C PRO A 190 16.23 -5.44 27.35
N ALA A 191 15.73 -6.48 28.02
CA ALA A 191 14.91 -6.30 29.21
C ALA A 191 15.76 -5.80 30.40
N PRO A 192 15.15 -5.22 31.43
CA PRO A 192 15.88 -4.86 32.65
C PRO A 192 16.65 -6.06 33.21
N ASP A 193 17.94 -5.87 33.48
CA ASP A 193 18.87 -6.88 34.03
C ASP A 193 19.15 -8.08 33.10
N GLU A 194 18.76 -8.02 31.83
CA GLU A 194 19.07 -9.04 30.83
C GLU A 194 20.51 -8.88 30.30
N MET A 195 21.25 -9.95 30.30
CA MET A 195 22.59 -10.00 29.70
C MET A 195 22.48 -10.45 28.25
N CYS A 196 22.87 -9.58 27.33
CA CYS A 196 22.88 -9.88 25.90
C CYS A 196 24.27 -10.26 25.44
N THR A 197 24.36 -11.13 24.46
CA THR A 197 25.64 -11.44 23.80
C THR A 197 26.07 -10.25 22.94
N GLU A 198 27.33 -9.82 23.07
CA GLU A 198 27.92 -8.74 22.28
C GLU A 198 28.32 -9.25 20.86
N ALA A 199 27.35 -9.72 20.10
CA ALA A 199 27.55 -10.19 18.72
C ALA A 199 26.53 -9.55 17.80
N ILE A 200 26.97 -9.12 16.62
CA ILE A 200 26.06 -8.67 15.59
C ILE A 200 25.20 -9.85 15.14
N VAL A 201 23.87 -9.66 15.19
CA VAL A 201 22.88 -10.66 14.82
C VAL A 201 22.19 -10.22 13.54
N PRO A 202 22.33 -10.96 12.43
CA PRO A 202 21.51 -10.71 11.24
C PRO A 202 20.05 -11.03 11.53
N GLY A 203 19.13 -10.25 10.95
CA GLY A 203 17.72 -10.46 11.20
C GLY A 203 16.84 -9.54 10.37
N TRP A 204 15.65 -9.28 10.88
CA TRP A 204 14.59 -8.55 10.19
C TRP A 204 13.89 -7.58 11.12
N ILE A 205 13.53 -6.42 10.60
CA ILE A 205 12.47 -5.59 11.18
C ILE A 205 11.19 -5.94 10.43
N VAL A 206 10.13 -6.26 11.17
CA VAL A 206 8.86 -6.72 10.61
C VAL A 206 7.74 -5.86 11.16
N SER A 207 7.04 -5.18 10.27
CA SER A 207 5.88 -4.33 10.57
C SER A 207 4.61 -5.06 10.18
N LEU A 208 3.69 -5.20 11.13
CA LEU A 208 2.44 -5.94 10.98
C LEU A 208 1.25 -5.09 11.41
N SER A 209 0.05 -5.46 10.96
CA SER A 209 -1.22 -5.00 11.54
C SER A 209 -1.99 -6.22 12.05
N ALA A 210 -2.34 -6.21 13.32
CA ALA A 210 -3.08 -7.28 13.96
C ALA A 210 -4.26 -6.70 14.72
N GLY A 211 -5.49 -7.08 14.35
CA GLY A 211 -6.71 -6.51 14.92
C GLY A 211 -6.93 -5.03 14.58
N GLY A 212 -6.20 -4.49 13.59
CA GLY A 212 -6.25 -3.08 13.20
C GLY A 212 -5.15 -2.22 13.82
N ASP A 213 -4.43 -2.74 14.82
CA ASP A 213 -3.32 -2.04 15.46
C ASP A 213 -1.98 -2.38 14.79
N PRO A 214 -1.10 -1.39 14.55
CA PRO A 214 0.24 -1.62 14.06
C PRO A 214 1.12 -2.22 15.17
N VAL A 215 1.97 -3.16 14.80
CA VAL A 215 2.97 -3.74 15.68
C VAL A 215 4.26 -3.96 14.91
N VAL A 216 5.39 -3.64 15.53
CA VAL A 216 6.71 -3.81 14.94
C VAL A 216 7.52 -4.78 15.78
N PHE A 217 8.18 -5.71 15.11
CA PHE A 217 9.07 -6.67 15.74
C PHE A 217 10.48 -6.57 15.15
N ARG A 218 11.47 -6.71 16.03
CA ARG A 218 12.83 -7.09 15.67
C ARG A 218 12.93 -8.58 15.82
N VAL A 219 13.46 -9.24 14.81
CA VAL A 219 13.53 -10.69 14.76
C VAL A 219 14.91 -11.09 14.24
N ASP A 220 15.52 -12.14 14.79
CA ASP A 220 16.72 -12.74 14.24
C ASP A 220 16.38 -13.46 12.92
N GLU A 221 17.39 -13.81 12.12
CA GLU A 221 17.19 -14.43 10.81
C GLU A 221 16.37 -15.73 10.88
N SER A 222 16.51 -16.48 11.96
CA SER A 222 15.83 -17.76 12.17
C SER A 222 14.39 -17.64 12.69
N GLY A 223 14.01 -16.49 13.26
CA GLY A 223 12.75 -16.30 13.97
C GLY A 223 12.72 -16.82 15.40
N ALA A 224 13.87 -17.25 15.95
CA ALA A 224 13.97 -17.80 17.30
C ALA A 224 13.99 -16.71 18.37
N GLU A 225 14.69 -15.61 18.11
CA GLU A 225 14.68 -14.41 18.97
C GLU A 225 13.81 -13.33 18.35
N LEU A 226 12.87 -12.83 19.15
CA LEU A 226 11.89 -11.82 18.71
C LEU A 226 11.61 -10.81 19.82
N ARG A 227 11.68 -9.53 19.48
CA ARG A 227 11.40 -8.41 20.40
C ARG A 227 10.40 -7.47 19.77
N ARG A 228 9.42 -7.03 20.56
CA ARG A 228 8.49 -5.98 20.16
C ARG A 228 9.10 -4.61 20.42
N GLU A 229 9.01 -3.69 19.41
CA GLU A 229 9.32 -2.27 19.60
C GLU A 229 8.25 -1.53 20.38
#